data_d61ae67393c66136ca0fb869994ef719
#
_entry.id   d61ae67393c66136ca0fb869994ef719
#
_cell.length_a   1.000
_cell.length_b   1.000
_cell.length_c   1.000
_cell.angle_alpha   90.00
_cell.angle_beta   90.00
_cell.angle_gamma   90.00
#
_symmetry.space_group_name_H-M   'P 1'
#
loop_
_entity.id
_entity.type
_entity.pdbx_description
1 polymer ?
#
loop_
_entity_poly.entity_id
_entity_poly.type
_entity_poly.pdbx_seq_one_letter_code
_entity_poly.pdbx_strand_id
1 'polypeptide(L)'
;MQRSDIQQREVVMKIDFSNINLQYLIHFRDVAREDPDLAASLMGMSPELAQLLSQVPSDYLVKISSVKIPLLTARGDAVWWYRLFTALVDENSDEVEAVLRAANLAILS
;
A
#
# COMPACT_ATOMS: atom_id res chain seq x y z
N MET A 1 5.19 22.15 -19.54
CA MET A 1 6.47 21.86 -20.22
C MET A 1 6.84 20.42 -19.98
N GLN A 2 7.06 19.67 -21.03
CA GLN A 2 7.42 18.26 -20.89
C GLN A 2 8.91 18.11 -20.65
N ARG A 3 9.27 17.18 -19.76
CA ARG A 3 10.67 16.83 -19.55
C ARG A 3 11.18 16.02 -20.74
N SER A 4 12.46 16.13 -21.03
CA SER A 4 13.10 15.25 -21.99
C SER A 4 13.14 13.82 -21.47
N ASP A 5 13.26 12.85 -22.37
CA ASP A 5 13.36 11.43 -21.98
C ASP A 5 14.55 11.19 -21.03
N ILE A 6 15.65 11.90 -21.26
CA ILE A 6 16.85 11.80 -20.40
C ILE A 6 16.54 12.26 -18.98
N GLN A 7 15.82 13.37 -18.81
CA GLN A 7 15.45 13.88 -17.49
C GLN A 7 14.48 12.94 -16.79
N GLN A 8 13.53 12.33 -17.51
CA GLN A 8 12.60 11.37 -16.94
C GLN A 8 13.34 10.12 -16.47
N ARG A 9 14.31 9.63 -17.22
CA ARG A 9 15.14 8.49 -16.82
C ARG A 9 15.94 8.79 -15.57
N GLU A 10 16.52 9.98 -15.47
CA GLU A 10 17.27 10.38 -14.29
C GLU A 10 16.39 10.39 -13.05
N VAL A 11 15.17 10.90 -13.14
CA VAL A 11 14.23 10.93 -12.02
C VAL A 11 13.87 9.50 -11.61
N VAL A 12 13.54 8.63 -12.56
CA VAL A 12 13.19 7.24 -12.29
C VAL A 12 14.37 6.50 -11.64
N MET A 13 15.59 6.73 -12.10
CA MET A 13 16.79 6.07 -11.54
C MET A 13 17.09 6.49 -10.12
N LYS A 14 16.62 7.67 -9.68
CA LYS A 14 16.81 8.14 -8.30
C LYS A 14 15.75 7.61 -7.35
N ILE A 15 14.68 7.01 -7.89
CA ILE A 15 13.61 6.45 -7.09
C ILE A 15 14.08 5.10 -6.54
N ASP A 16 13.91 4.91 -5.25
CA ASP A 16 14.22 3.63 -4.62
C ASP A 16 13.16 3.30 -3.58
N PHE A 17 12.17 2.53 -3.99
CA PHE A 17 11.10 2.05 -3.13
C PHE A 17 11.33 0.60 -2.69
N SER A 18 12.52 0.06 -2.93
CA SER A 18 12.78 -1.37 -2.65
C SER A 18 12.55 -1.74 -1.20
N ASN A 19 13.01 -0.92 -0.27
CA ASN A 19 12.82 -1.18 1.15
C ASN A 19 11.36 -1.08 1.57
N ILE A 20 10.66 -0.05 1.09
CA ILE A 20 9.24 0.15 1.39
C ILE A 20 8.42 -1.01 0.83
N ASN A 21 8.69 -1.40 -0.42
CA ASN A 21 8.02 -2.54 -1.05
C ASN A 21 8.19 -3.81 -0.21
N LEU A 22 9.43 -4.09 0.19
CA LEU A 22 9.74 -5.29 0.94
C LEU A 22 9.05 -5.28 2.32
N GLN A 23 9.15 -4.18 3.05
CA GLN A 23 8.54 -4.07 4.38
C GLN A 23 7.02 -4.24 4.31
N TYR A 24 6.38 -3.59 3.34
CA TYR A 24 4.94 -3.73 3.17
C TYR A 24 4.55 -5.19 2.88
N LEU A 25 5.28 -5.85 1.99
CA LEU A 25 4.97 -7.23 1.62
C LEU A 25 5.22 -8.22 2.74
N ILE A 26 6.23 -7.96 3.58
CA ILE A 26 6.46 -8.77 4.77
C ILE A 26 5.25 -8.69 5.71
N HIS A 27 4.80 -7.47 6.00
CA HIS A 27 3.64 -7.28 6.87
C HIS A 27 2.37 -7.87 6.27
N PHE A 28 2.17 -7.68 4.96
CA PHE A 28 1.02 -8.25 4.27
C PHE A 28 1.03 -9.78 4.37
N ARG A 29 2.17 -10.40 4.11
CA ARG A 29 2.30 -11.86 4.19
C ARG A 29 1.98 -12.36 5.59
N ASP A 30 2.45 -11.67 6.62
CA ASP A 30 2.21 -12.08 8.00
C ASP A 30 0.71 -12.07 8.33
N VAL A 31 -0.01 -11.03 7.91
CA VAL A 31 -1.46 -10.97 8.08
C VAL A 31 -2.15 -12.05 7.24
N ALA A 32 -1.72 -12.23 6.00
CA ALA A 32 -2.33 -13.18 5.08
C ALA A 32 -2.16 -14.63 5.54
N ARG A 33 -1.09 -14.94 6.25
CA ARG A 33 -0.88 -16.28 6.82
C ARG A 33 -1.88 -16.61 7.91
N GLU A 34 -2.31 -15.61 8.66
CA GLU A 34 -3.33 -15.80 9.68
C GLU A 34 -4.73 -15.81 9.10
N ASP A 35 -5.02 -14.87 8.18
CA ASP A 35 -6.34 -14.75 7.57
C ASP A 35 -6.21 -14.09 6.19
N PRO A 36 -6.14 -14.91 5.11
CA PRO A 36 -5.98 -14.34 3.76
C PRO A 36 -7.13 -13.44 3.33
N ASP A 37 -8.36 -13.76 3.72
CA ASP A 37 -9.52 -12.95 3.33
C ASP A 37 -9.51 -11.59 4.02
N LEU A 38 -9.17 -11.58 5.30
CA LEU A 38 -9.02 -10.32 6.04
C LEU A 38 -7.87 -9.48 5.44
N ALA A 39 -6.75 -10.11 5.14
CA ALA A 39 -5.61 -9.43 4.53
C ALA A 39 -6.00 -8.80 3.19
N ALA A 40 -6.71 -9.54 2.34
CA ALA A 40 -7.16 -9.04 1.05
C ALA A 40 -8.03 -7.80 1.22
N SER A 41 -9.01 -7.85 2.10
CA SER A 41 -9.91 -6.72 2.35
C SER A 41 -9.18 -5.54 2.96
N LEU A 42 -8.36 -5.79 3.98
CA LEU A 42 -7.64 -4.74 4.71
C LEU A 42 -6.66 -4.00 3.81
N MET A 43 -5.98 -4.72 2.94
CA MET A 43 -4.93 -4.16 2.10
C MET A 43 -5.41 -3.79 0.69
N GLY A 44 -6.69 -4.02 0.39
CA GLY A 44 -7.25 -3.69 -0.92
C GLY A 44 -6.73 -4.56 -2.05
N MET A 45 -6.39 -5.80 -1.76
CA MET A 45 -5.90 -6.75 -2.76
C MET A 45 -6.93 -7.84 -3.02
N SER A 46 -6.78 -8.54 -4.16
CA SER A 46 -7.65 -9.67 -4.47
C SER A 46 -7.38 -10.84 -3.51
N PRO A 47 -8.40 -11.70 -3.25
CA PRO A 47 -8.18 -12.91 -2.46
C PRO A 47 -7.11 -13.83 -3.04
N GLU A 48 -7.04 -13.92 -4.38
CA GLU A 48 -6.04 -14.74 -5.06
C GLU A 48 -4.63 -14.25 -4.77
N LEU A 49 -4.43 -12.93 -4.78
CA LEU A 49 -3.13 -12.35 -4.47
C LEU A 49 -2.76 -12.58 -3.00
N ALA A 50 -3.72 -12.43 -2.11
CA ALA A 50 -3.48 -12.69 -0.69
C ALA A 50 -3.07 -14.15 -0.44
N GLN A 51 -3.74 -15.10 -1.12
CA GLN A 51 -3.38 -16.51 -1.03
C GLN A 51 -1.96 -16.76 -1.56
N LEU A 52 -1.63 -16.17 -2.70
CA LEU A 52 -0.29 -16.29 -3.27
C LEU A 52 0.76 -15.79 -2.29
N LEU A 53 0.58 -14.58 -1.76
CA LEU A 53 1.55 -13.95 -0.88
C LEU A 53 1.68 -14.68 0.46
N SER A 54 0.61 -15.30 0.95
CA SER A 54 0.66 -16.08 2.18
C SER A 54 1.59 -17.30 2.07
N GLN A 55 1.81 -17.77 0.86
CA GLN A 55 2.58 -18.99 0.57
C GLN A 55 3.98 -18.70 0.05
N VAL A 56 4.32 -17.43 -0.21
CA VAL A 56 5.63 -17.09 -0.77
C VAL A 56 6.73 -17.34 0.23
N PRO A 57 7.75 -18.13 -0.12
CA PRO A 57 8.90 -18.33 0.76
C PRO A 57 9.67 -17.04 1.01
N SER A 58 10.34 -16.96 2.15
CA SER A 58 11.09 -15.76 2.55
C SER A 58 12.19 -15.39 1.56
N ASP A 59 12.87 -16.38 0.98
CA ASP A 59 13.92 -16.13 0.00
C ASP A 59 13.39 -15.54 -1.30
N TYR A 60 12.13 -15.87 -1.69
CA TYR A 60 11.49 -15.24 -2.83
C TYR A 60 11.12 -13.79 -2.49
N LEU A 61 10.58 -13.58 -1.30
CA LEU A 61 10.16 -12.25 -0.87
C LEU A 61 11.33 -11.28 -0.81
N VAL A 62 12.49 -11.74 -0.35
CA VAL A 62 13.69 -10.91 -0.29
C VAL A 62 14.11 -10.39 -1.67
N LYS A 63 13.80 -11.10 -2.74
CA LYS A 63 14.09 -10.64 -4.11
C LYS A 63 13.40 -9.33 -4.46
N ILE A 64 12.34 -8.98 -3.76
CA ILE A 64 11.66 -7.68 -3.93
C ILE A 64 12.62 -6.51 -3.64
N SER A 65 13.66 -6.74 -2.85
CA SER A 65 14.66 -5.70 -2.58
C SER A 65 15.41 -5.23 -3.82
N SER A 66 15.30 -5.94 -4.94
CA SER A 66 15.87 -5.51 -6.21
C SER A 66 14.92 -4.62 -7.03
N VAL A 67 13.66 -4.48 -6.61
CA VAL A 67 12.64 -3.71 -7.33
C VAL A 67 12.59 -2.31 -6.76
N LYS A 68 13.01 -1.32 -7.52
CA LYS A 68 13.12 0.06 -7.05
C LYS A 68 11.89 0.90 -7.32
N ILE A 69 11.08 0.52 -8.31
CA ILE A 69 9.82 1.24 -8.57
C ILE A 69 8.80 0.89 -7.50
N PRO A 70 7.85 1.81 -7.20
CA PRO A 70 6.82 1.49 -6.23
C PRO A 70 5.89 0.39 -6.75
N LEU A 71 5.69 -0.64 -5.95
CA LEU A 71 4.77 -1.74 -6.27
C LEU A 71 3.38 -1.54 -5.65
N LEU A 72 3.23 -0.48 -4.87
CA LEU A 72 2.01 -0.19 -4.14
C LEU A 72 1.38 1.08 -4.65
N THR A 73 0.06 1.14 -4.61
CA THR A 73 -0.68 2.33 -5.00
C THR A 73 -1.38 2.93 -3.78
N ALA A 74 -1.57 4.25 -3.82
CA ALA A 74 -2.30 4.93 -2.77
C ALA A 74 -3.77 4.48 -2.79
N ARG A 75 -4.34 4.33 -1.58
CA ARG A 75 -5.75 4.01 -1.40
C ARG A 75 -6.58 5.28 -1.50
N GLY A 76 -7.82 5.15 -1.98
CA GLY A 76 -8.77 6.24 -1.99
C GLY A 76 -8.49 7.26 -3.09
N ASP A 77 -9.37 8.26 -3.15
CA ASP A 77 -9.26 9.37 -4.11
C ASP A 77 -8.78 10.64 -3.41
N ALA A 78 -8.67 11.72 -4.20
CA ALA A 78 -8.19 13.00 -3.67
C ALA A 78 -9.11 13.57 -2.58
N VAL A 79 -10.43 13.36 -2.70
CA VAL A 79 -11.39 13.85 -1.70
C VAL A 79 -11.17 13.12 -0.38
N TRP A 80 -11.01 11.80 -0.41
CA TRP A 80 -10.75 10.99 0.78
C TRP A 80 -9.46 11.43 1.48
N TRP A 81 -8.38 11.62 0.71
CA TRP A 81 -7.09 12.06 1.26
C TRP A 81 -7.17 13.46 1.86
N TYR A 82 -7.90 14.38 1.20
CA TYR A 82 -8.08 15.73 1.70
C TYR A 82 -8.81 15.71 3.05
N ARG A 83 -9.87 14.92 3.15
CA ARG A 83 -10.61 14.76 4.40
C ARG A 83 -9.71 14.22 5.51
N LEU A 84 -8.91 13.20 5.19
CA LEU A 84 -7.99 12.60 6.16
C LEU A 84 -6.97 13.62 6.66
N PHE A 85 -6.30 14.31 5.75
CA PHE A 85 -5.30 15.32 6.13
C PHE A 85 -5.91 16.46 6.95
N THR A 86 -7.09 16.94 6.56
CA THR A 86 -7.75 18.01 7.28
C THR A 86 -8.09 17.57 8.71
N ALA A 87 -8.63 16.37 8.86
CA ALA A 87 -8.96 15.82 10.17
C ALA A 87 -7.70 15.66 11.05
N LEU A 88 -6.60 15.23 10.45
CA LEU A 88 -5.34 15.05 11.17
C LEU A 88 -4.75 16.40 11.61
N VAL A 89 -4.78 17.41 10.74
CA VAL A 89 -4.28 18.76 11.06
C VAL A 89 -5.13 19.39 12.15
N ASP A 90 -6.44 19.21 12.10
CA ASP A 90 -7.37 19.76 13.10
C ASP A 90 -7.40 18.93 14.39
N GLU A 91 -6.65 17.85 14.46
CA GLU A 91 -6.62 16.93 15.60
C GLU A 91 -8.01 16.42 15.98
N ASN A 92 -8.87 16.24 14.96
CA ASN A 92 -10.22 15.73 15.14
C ASN A 92 -10.23 14.21 15.03
N SER A 93 -9.99 13.54 16.14
CA SER A 93 -9.86 12.08 16.17
C SER A 93 -11.13 11.36 15.76
N ASP A 94 -12.31 11.92 16.07
CA ASP A 94 -13.58 11.31 15.65
C ASP A 94 -13.72 11.32 14.12
N GLU A 95 -13.32 12.42 13.47
CA GLU A 95 -13.36 12.51 12.01
C GLU A 95 -12.29 11.62 11.38
N VAL A 96 -11.09 11.52 11.97
CA VAL A 96 -10.06 10.59 11.50
C VAL A 96 -10.61 9.17 11.51
N GLU A 97 -11.24 8.74 12.60
CA GLU A 97 -11.84 7.41 12.67
C GLU A 97 -12.92 7.21 11.62
N ALA A 98 -13.78 8.23 11.41
CA ALA A 98 -14.86 8.14 10.43
C ALA A 98 -14.31 7.99 9.00
N VAL A 99 -13.27 8.78 8.65
CA VAL A 99 -12.65 8.72 7.34
C VAL A 99 -11.98 7.36 7.11
N LEU A 100 -11.25 6.85 8.09
CA LEU A 100 -10.59 5.56 7.99
C LEU A 100 -11.60 4.41 7.93
N ARG A 101 -12.69 4.52 8.69
CA ARG A 101 -13.76 3.52 8.66
C ARG A 101 -14.45 3.48 7.30
N ALA A 102 -14.66 4.64 6.67
CA ALA A 102 -15.26 4.70 5.34
C ALA A 102 -14.42 3.96 4.31
N ALA A 103 -13.10 4.07 4.39
CA ALA A 103 -12.20 3.35 3.49
C ALA A 103 -12.25 1.83 3.68
N ASN A 104 -12.65 1.36 4.85
CA ASN A 104 -12.66 -0.04 5.21
C ASN A 104 -14.07 -0.62 5.36
N LEU A 105 -15.08 0.03 4.79
CA LEU A 105 -16.47 -0.40 4.92
C LEU A 105 -16.70 -1.84 4.47
N ALA A 106 -16.01 -2.26 3.41
CA ALA A 106 -16.12 -3.63 2.90
C ALA A 106 -15.66 -4.66 3.93
N ILE A 107 -14.70 -4.30 4.78
CA ILE A 107 -14.19 -5.18 5.83
C ILE A 107 -15.18 -5.26 6.99
N LEU A 108 -15.81 -4.13 7.31
CA LEU A 108 -16.68 -4.01 8.49
C LEU A 108 -18.10 -4.47 8.22
N SER A 109 -18.49 -4.52 6.95
CA SER A 109 -19.81 -5.01 6.57
C SER A 109 -19.80 -6.52 6.41
#